data_dd6872cd2af1cdc7fec4088284f4504c
#
_entry.id   dd6872cd2af1cdc7fec4088284f4504c
#
_cell.length_a   1.000
_cell.length_b   1.000
_cell.length_c   1.000
_cell.angle_alpha   90.00
_cell.angle_beta   90.00
_cell.angle_gamma   90.00
#
_symmetry.space_group_name_H-M   'P 1'
#
loop_
_entity.id
_entity.type
_entity.pdbx_description
1 polymer ?
#
loop_
_entity_poly.entity_id
_entity_poly.type
_entity_poly.pdbx_seq_one_letter_code
_entity_poly.pdbx_strand_id
1 'polypeptide(L)'
;MTTSGQPTDRQHLHDELERVRADLRDLVAHAGPADLRRRTDGTRWTNGQLLWHMAFGFLIVRRLLPLVRLFGRLPDRFGRRFAAVLEAATRPFHTVNYLGSVGGALVFHGPRLPAQLDRTIAQLHRRLDAEPEATLGRRMHFPVGWDPFFHDTMTLAEVYAYGIAHYDFHRTQLTLEQS
;
A
#
# COMPACT_ATOMS: atom_id res chain seq x y z
N MET A 1 -25.00 -13.52 1.37
CA MET A 1 -24.38 -13.31 2.70
C MET A 1 -23.66 -11.98 2.63
N THR A 2 -24.27 -10.94 3.15
CA THR A 2 -23.72 -9.58 3.17
C THR A 2 -22.72 -9.51 4.31
N THR A 3 -21.44 -9.44 3.98
CA THR A 3 -20.38 -9.14 4.96
C THR A 3 -20.57 -7.69 5.39
N SER A 4 -21.21 -7.50 6.52
CA SER A 4 -21.26 -6.20 7.21
C SER A 4 -19.83 -5.81 7.55
N GLY A 5 -19.25 -4.87 6.80
CA GLY A 5 -17.95 -4.28 7.14
C GLY A 5 -18.09 -3.61 8.50
N GLN A 6 -17.47 -4.20 9.52
CA GLN A 6 -17.26 -3.50 10.79
C GLN A 6 -16.49 -2.22 10.51
N PRO A 7 -16.82 -1.11 11.17
CA PRO A 7 -16.01 0.10 11.06
C PRO A 7 -14.58 -0.26 11.47
N THR A 8 -13.63 -0.04 10.56
CA THR A 8 -12.22 -0.32 10.84
C THR A 8 -11.80 0.59 12.00
N ASP A 9 -11.57 -0.01 13.13
CA ASP A 9 -11.19 0.71 14.34
C ASP A 9 -9.86 1.43 14.11
N ARG A 10 -9.80 2.72 14.43
CA ARG A 10 -8.59 3.55 14.30
C ARG A 10 -7.40 2.91 15.02
N GLN A 11 -7.62 2.37 16.23
CA GLN A 11 -6.56 1.71 16.99
C GLN A 11 -6.03 0.49 16.26
N HIS A 12 -6.91 -0.32 15.70
CA HIS A 12 -6.50 -1.48 14.89
C HIS A 12 -5.62 -1.06 13.70
N LEU A 13 -5.95 0.03 13.01
CA LEU A 13 -5.10 0.55 11.93
C LEU A 13 -3.71 0.97 12.44
N HIS A 14 -3.61 1.59 13.61
CA HIS A 14 -2.33 1.93 14.22
C HIS A 14 -1.51 0.68 14.54
N ASP A 15 -2.12 -0.31 15.16
CA ASP A 15 -1.46 -1.55 15.55
C ASP A 15 -0.94 -2.32 14.32
N GLU A 16 -1.74 -2.40 13.27
CA GLU A 16 -1.35 -3.06 12.02
C GLU A 16 -0.23 -2.32 11.26
N LEU A 17 -0.24 -1.00 11.26
CA LEU A 17 0.86 -0.20 10.69
C LEU A 17 2.17 -0.44 11.43
N GLU A 18 2.14 -0.56 12.77
CA GLU A 18 3.33 -0.88 13.58
C GLU A 18 3.79 -2.33 13.35
N ARG A 19 2.86 -3.29 13.24
CA ARG A 19 3.17 -4.68 12.90
C ARG A 19 3.95 -4.77 11.59
N VAL A 20 3.43 -4.14 10.53
CA VAL A 20 4.08 -4.09 9.21
C VAL A 20 5.47 -3.45 9.29
N ARG A 21 5.59 -2.36 10.07
CA ARG A 21 6.88 -1.68 10.26
C ARG A 21 7.91 -2.58 10.91
N ALA A 22 7.51 -3.32 11.94
CA ALA A 22 8.38 -4.25 12.64
C ALA A 22 8.77 -5.43 11.73
N ASP A 23 7.80 -6.06 11.06
CA ASP A 23 8.03 -7.19 10.15
C ASP A 23 8.99 -6.84 9.01
N LEU A 24 8.83 -5.68 8.34
CA LEU A 24 9.74 -5.28 7.27
C LEU A 24 11.18 -5.05 7.78
N ARG A 25 11.32 -4.45 8.95
CA ARG A 25 12.66 -4.27 9.57
C ARG A 25 13.35 -5.61 9.82
N ASP A 26 12.59 -6.56 10.34
CA ASP A 26 13.05 -7.92 10.62
C ASP A 26 13.47 -8.65 9.34
N LEU A 27 12.61 -8.60 8.31
CA LEU A 27 12.90 -9.19 7.01
C LEU A 27 14.19 -8.64 6.39
N VAL A 28 14.38 -7.31 6.44
CA VAL A 28 15.57 -6.66 5.87
C VAL A 28 16.81 -6.94 6.72
N ALA A 29 16.67 -7.05 8.04
CA ALA A 29 17.79 -7.32 8.94
C ALA A 29 18.35 -8.74 8.76
N HIS A 30 17.50 -9.72 8.46
CA HIS A 30 17.89 -11.12 8.32
C HIS A 30 18.18 -11.55 6.88
N ALA A 31 17.76 -10.77 5.88
CA ALA A 31 17.98 -11.11 4.47
C ALA A 31 19.43 -10.90 4.04
N GLY A 32 20.09 -11.98 3.65
CA GLY A 32 21.43 -11.93 3.05
C GLY A 32 21.41 -11.39 1.61
N PRO A 33 22.57 -10.97 1.07
CA PRO A 33 22.68 -10.48 -0.32
C PRO A 33 22.22 -11.53 -1.37
N ALA A 34 22.38 -12.81 -1.09
CA ALA A 34 21.93 -13.90 -1.97
C ALA A 34 20.41 -13.99 -1.96
N ASP A 35 19.78 -13.91 -0.78
CA ASP A 35 18.32 -13.93 -0.60
C ASP A 35 17.65 -12.76 -1.30
N LEU A 36 18.22 -11.57 -1.17
CA LEU A 36 17.67 -10.37 -1.83
C LEU A 36 17.67 -10.46 -3.36
N ARG A 37 18.60 -11.24 -3.95
CA ARG A 37 18.66 -11.48 -5.40
C ARG A 37 17.81 -12.64 -5.87
N ARG A 38 17.35 -13.52 -4.96
CA ARG A 38 16.49 -14.67 -5.29
C ARG A 38 15.16 -14.18 -5.84
N ARG A 39 14.61 -14.93 -6.81
CA ARG A 39 13.27 -14.67 -7.37
C ARG A 39 12.19 -14.96 -6.33
N THR A 40 11.19 -14.11 -6.31
CA THR A 40 9.99 -14.31 -5.50
C THR A 40 9.05 -15.32 -6.16
N ASP A 41 8.11 -15.86 -5.41
CA ASP A 41 7.07 -16.72 -5.92
C ASP A 41 5.94 -15.91 -6.58
N GLY A 42 5.50 -16.36 -7.76
CA GLY A 42 4.35 -15.76 -8.46
C GLY A 42 4.55 -14.33 -9.01
N THR A 43 5.77 -13.74 -8.91
CA THR A 43 6.05 -12.43 -9.48
C THR A 43 7.28 -12.40 -10.41
N ARG A 44 7.51 -11.27 -11.08
CA ARG A 44 8.72 -11.04 -11.89
C ARG A 44 9.85 -10.39 -11.10
N TRP A 45 9.65 -10.05 -9.83
CA TRP A 45 10.62 -9.36 -8.99
C TRP A 45 11.56 -10.31 -8.27
N THR A 46 12.68 -9.78 -7.80
CA THR A 46 13.51 -10.39 -6.77
C THR A 46 12.96 -10.02 -5.39
N ASN A 47 13.38 -10.74 -4.34
CA ASN A 47 12.99 -10.42 -2.97
C ASN A 47 13.29 -8.94 -2.62
N GLY A 48 14.47 -8.43 -2.98
CA GLY A 48 14.80 -7.03 -2.71
C GLY A 48 13.90 -6.03 -3.42
N GLN A 49 13.48 -6.34 -4.66
CA GLN A 49 12.53 -5.50 -5.41
C GLN A 49 11.12 -5.59 -4.83
N LEU A 50 10.71 -6.78 -4.38
CA LEU A 50 9.40 -6.97 -3.76
C LEU A 50 9.31 -6.30 -2.39
N LEU A 51 10.36 -6.40 -1.57
CA LEU A 51 10.43 -5.68 -0.28
C LEU A 51 10.27 -4.16 -0.46
N TRP A 52 10.92 -3.59 -1.47
CA TRP A 52 10.69 -2.18 -1.81
C TRP A 52 9.27 -1.92 -2.29
N HIS A 53 8.71 -2.77 -3.15
CA HIS A 53 7.34 -2.63 -3.65
C HIS A 53 6.31 -2.66 -2.51
N MET A 54 6.49 -3.52 -1.52
CA MET A 54 5.66 -3.58 -0.32
C MET A 54 5.70 -2.25 0.45
N ALA A 55 6.89 -1.68 0.67
CA ALA A 55 7.04 -0.37 1.30
C ALA A 55 6.48 0.77 0.42
N PHE A 56 6.62 0.67 -0.90
CA PHE A 56 6.10 1.63 -1.86
C PHE A 56 4.57 1.71 -1.85
N GLY A 57 3.87 0.61 -1.56
CA GLY A 57 2.43 0.59 -1.36
C GLY A 57 1.96 1.62 -0.33
N PHE A 58 2.66 1.77 0.79
CA PHE A 58 2.34 2.80 1.82
C PHE A 58 2.60 4.23 1.35
N LEU A 59 3.58 4.45 0.46
CA LEU A 59 3.76 5.76 -0.19
C LEU A 59 2.58 6.09 -1.10
N ILE A 60 2.03 5.10 -1.81
CA ILE A 60 0.81 5.24 -2.61
C ILE A 60 -0.37 5.58 -1.71
N VAL A 61 -0.62 4.81 -0.63
CA VAL A 61 -1.65 5.11 0.37
C VAL A 61 -1.57 6.57 0.80
N ARG A 62 -0.40 7.01 1.24
CA ARG A 62 -0.18 8.40 1.66
C ARG A 62 -0.58 9.43 0.60
N ARG A 63 -0.42 9.12 -0.69
CA ARG A 63 -0.79 10.00 -1.81
C ARG A 63 -2.29 9.94 -2.14
N LEU A 64 -2.93 8.80 -1.88
CA LEU A 64 -4.37 8.62 -2.13
C LEU A 64 -5.23 9.33 -1.08
N LEU A 65 -4.81 9.39 0.19
CA LEU A 65 -5.61 9.99 1.27
C LEU A 65 -6.14 11.40 0.96
N PRO A 66 -5.34 12.36 0.42
CA PRO A 66 -5.87 13.68 0.05
C PRO A 66 -6.91 13.62 -1.06
N LEU A 67 -6.78 12.66 -2.00
CA LEU A 67 -7.73 12.49 -3.09
C LEU A 67 -9.08 11.98 -2.56
N VAL A 68 -9.07 11.00 -1.65
CA VAL A 68 -10.32 10.52 -1.00
C VAL A 68 -11.02 11.66 -0.24
N ARG A 69 -10.26 12.49 0.47
CA ARG A 69 -10.83 13.66 1.17
C ARG A 69 -11.44 14.68 0.20
N LEU A 70 -10.80 14.91 -0.94
CA LEU A 70 -11.28 15.83 -1.97
C LEU A 70 -12.53 15.27 -2.64
N PHE A 71 -12.42 14.08 -3.25
CA PHE A 71 -13.50 13.48 -4.02
C PHE A 71 -14.69 13.08 -3.16
N GLY A 72 -14.46 12.69 -1.89
CA GLY A 72 -15.52 12.45 -0.91
C GLY A 72 -16.35 13.68 -0.49
N ARG A 73 -15.97 14.89 -0.97
CA ARG A 73 -16.74 16.15 -0.81
C ARG A 73 -17.41 16.58 -2.10
N LEU A 74 -17.02 16.01 -3.23
CA LEU A 74 -17.55 16.38 -4.54
C LEU A 74 -18.74 15.48 -4.91
N PRO A 75 -19.63 15.94 -5.82
CA PRO A 75 -20.65 15.07 -6.39
C PRO A 75 -20.02 13.82 -7.00
N ASP A 76 -20.62 12.66 -6.74
CA ASP A 76 -20.14 11.33 -7.09
C ASP A 76 -19.67 11.17 -8.56
N ARG A 77 -20.34 11.87 -9.49
CA ARG A 77 -19.97 11.90 -10.92
C ARG A 77 -18.50 12.28 -11.19
N PHE A 78 -17.90 13.12 -10.32
CA PHE A 78 -16.50 13.53 -10.50
C PHE A 78 -15.56 12.38 -10.10
N GLY A 79 -15.85 11.69 -8.99
CA GLY A 79 -15.10 10.50 -8.57
C GLY A 79 -15.16 9.39 -9.61
N ARG A 80 -16.35 9.08 -10.14
CA ARG A 80 -16.51 8.09 -11.23
C ARG A 80 -15.73 8.44 -12.49
N ARG A 81 -15.80 9.70 -12.95
CA ARG A 81 -15.03 10.13 -14.13
C ARG A 81 -13.54 10.04 -13.91
N PHE A 82 -13.07 10.45 -12.73
CA PHE A 82 -11.66 10.35 -12.38
C PHE A 82 -11.20 8.89 -12.36
N ALA A 83 -11.91 7.98 -11.70
CA ALA A 83 -11.61 6.57 -11.69
C ALA A 83 -11.61 5.96 -13.10
N ALA A 84 -12.58 6.32 -13.96
CA ALA A 84 -12.64 5.85 -15.35
C ALA A 84 -11.41 6.29 -16.17
N VAL A 85 -10.92 7.52 -15.98
CA VAL A 85 -9.68 7.99 -16.63
C VAL A 85 -8.47 7.19 -16.15
N LEU A 86 -8.38 6.91 -14.85
CA LEU A 86 -7.30 6.08 -14.30
C LEU A 86 -7.41 4.63 -14.78
N GLU A 87 -8.62 4.07 -14.85
CA GLU A 87 -8.87 2.72 -15.37
C GLU A 87 -8.42 2.57 -16.83
N ALA A 88 -8.68 3.58 -17.68
CA ALA A 88 -8.19 3.61 -19.06
C ALA A 88 -6.64 3.61 -19.14
N ALA A 89 -5.95 4.05 -18.09
CA ALA A 89 -4.50 4.06 -17.97
C ALA A 89 -3.91 2.80 -17.28
N THR A 90 -4.68 1.73 -17.11
CA THR A 90 -4.26 0.51 -16.39
C THR A 90 -2.97 -0.09 -16.99
N ARG A 91 -2.86 -0.23 -18.31
CA ARG A 91 -1.63 -0.78 -18.94
C ARG A 91 -0.37 0.06 -18.68
N PRO A 92 -0.35 1.39 -18.95
CA PRO A 92 0.79 2.22 -18.56
C PRO A 92 1.05 2.21 -17.05
N PHE A 93 0.01 2.16 -16.20
CA PHE A 93 0.19 2.05 -14.76
C PHE A 93 1.00 0.80 -14.37
N HIS A 94 0.65 -0.38 -14.86
CA HIS A 94 1.39 -1.60 -14.55
C HIS A 94 2.86 -1.53 -14.99
N THR A 95 3.14 -0.89 -16.13
CA THR A 95 4.52 -0.67 -16.58
C THR A 95 5.28 0.25 -15.63
N VAL A 96 4.68 1.38 -15.27
CA VAL A 96 5.27 2.35 -14.33
C VAL A 96 5.46 1.72 -12.95
N ASN A 97 4.49 0.96 -12.47
CA ASN A 97 4.57 0.25 -11.20
C ASN A 97 5.72 -0.77 -11.17
N TYR A 98 5.87 -1.55 -12.25
CA TYR A 98 6.98 -2.50 -12.39
C TYR A 98 8.33 -1.78 -12.41
N LEU A 99 8.51 -0.79 -13.28
CA LEU A 99 9.76 -0.04 -13.40
C LEU A 99 10.08 0.76 -12.15
N GLY A 100 9.07 1.33 -11.49
CA GLY A 100 9.20 2.03 -10.21
C GLY A 100 9.66 1.11 -9.09
N SER A 101 9.21 -0.14 -9.09
CA SER A 101 9.65 -1.16 -8.14
C SER A 101 11.10 -1.58 -8.39
N VAL A 102 11.48 -1.81 -9.65
CA VAL A 102 12.86 -2.14 -10.01
C VAL A 102 13.82 -0.97 -9.72
N GLY A 103 13.50 0.23 -10.19
CA GLY A 103 14.33 1.42 -10.02
C GLY A 103 14.40 1.89 -8.56
N GLY A 104 13.28 1.83 -7.85
CA GLY A 104 13.25 2.22 -6.44
C GLY A 104 14.07 1.29 -5.55
N ALA A 105 14.10 -0.01 -5.84
CA ALA A 105 14.93 -0.97 -5.12
C ALA A 105 16.45 -0.70 -5.27
N LEU A 106 16.89 -0.05 -6.35
CA LEU A 106 18.28 0.37 -6.52
C LEU A 106 18.67 1.51 -5.56
N VAL A 107 17.71 2.31 -5.15
CA VAL A 107 17.91 3.47 -4.26
C VAL A 107 17.64 3.11 -2.80
N PHE A 108 16.53 2.40 -2.58
CA PHE A 108 16.01 2.02 -1.27
C PHE A 108 16.29 0.54 -0.98
N HIS A 109 17.53 0.24 -0.63
CA HIS A 109 17.98 -1.09 -0.21
C HIS A 109 18.70 -1.00 1.14
N GLY A 110 18.96 -2.15 1.78
CA GLY A 110 19.61 -2.22 3.09
C GLY A 110 18.90 -1.30 4.11
N PRO A 111 19.63 -0.52 4.92
CA PRO A 111 19.05 0.31 5.98
C PRO A 111 18.18 1.48 5.46
N ARG A 112 18.28 1.83 4.18
CA ARG A 112 17.46 2.91 3.58
C ARG A 112 16.01 2.50 3.42
N LEU A 113 15.75 1.22 3.20
CA LEU A 113 14.40 0.71 2.98
C LEU A 113 13.55 0.80 4.25
N PRO A 114 13.91 0.20 5.40
CA PRO A 114 13.14 0.37 6.62
C PRO A 114 13.07 1.82 7.07
N ALA A 115 14.14 2.62 6.93
CA ALA A 115 14.11 4.04 7.26
C ALA A 115 13.11 4.84 6.41
N GLN A 116 12.88 4.45 5.15
CA GLN A 116 11.86 5.07 4.30
C GLN A 116 10.45 4.65 4.73
N LEU A 117 10.25 3.38 5.06
CA LEU A 117 8.97 2.89 5.58
C LEU A 117 8.65 3.58 6.92
N ASP A 118 9.60 3.66 7.84
CA ASP A 118 9.45 4.33 9.14
C ASP A 118 8.91 5.74 9.00
N ARG A 119 9.53 6.53 8.11
CA ARG A 119 9.07 7.90 7.85
C ARG A 119 7.65 7.94 7.28
N THR A 120 7.32 6.97 6.43
CA THR A 120 6.01 6.88 5.81
C THR A 120 4.95 6.49 6.83
N ILE A 121 5.19 5.46 7.63
CA ILE A 121 4.29 5.00 8.70
C ILE A 121 4.08 6.10 9.73
N ALA A 122 5.15 6.76 10.20
CA ALA A 122 5.02 7.89 11.12
C ALA A 122 4.16 9.04 10.57
N GLN A 123 4.17 9.25 9.26
CA GLN A 123 3.28 10.23 8.61
C GLN A 123 1.85 9.73 8.51
N LEU A 124 1.64 8.43 8.27
CA LEU A 124 0.31 7.83 8.24
C LEU A 124 -0.34 7.88 9.63
N HIS A 125 0.40 7.57 10.70
CA HIS A 125 -0.09 7.72 12.07
C HIS A 125 -0.56 9.16 12.36
N ARG A 126 0.31 10.15 12.12
CA ARG A 126 -0.06 11.56 12.35
C ARG A 126 -1.28 11.99 11.54
N ARG A 127 -1.46 11.47 10.33
CA ARG A 127 -2.64 11.77 9.52
C ARG A 127 -3.87 11.08 10.05
N LEU A 128 -3.75 9.82 10.45
CA LEU A 128 -4.85 9.04 11.02
C LEU A 128 -5.34 9.66 12.33
N ASP A 129 -4.43 10.13 13.21
CA ASP A 129 -4.76 10.85 14.45
C ASP A 129 -5.52 12.15 14.17
N ALA A 130 -5.12 12.87 13.13
CA ALA A 130 -5.71 14.14 12.76
C ALA A 130 -7.05 14.02 12.00
N GLU A 131 -7.46 12.79 11.60
CA GLU A 131 -8.74 12.61 10.89
C GLU A 131 -9.93 12.69 11.84
N PRO A 132 -10.92 13.57 11.58
CA PRO A 132 -12.21 13.44 12.23
C PRO A 132 -12.85 12.10 11.91
N GLU A 133 -13.53 11.49 12.88
CA GLU A 133 -14.16 10.17 12.70
C GLU A 133 -15.09 10.14 11.48
N ALA A 134 -15.92 11.18 11.31
CA ALA A 134 -16.80 11.32 10.15
C ALA A 134 -16.05 11.37 8.79
N THR A 135 -14.74 11.65 8.79
CA THR A 135 -13.92 11.67 7.56
C THR A 135 -13.47 10.27 7.17
N LEU A 136 -13.31 9.36 8.12
CA LEU A 136 -12.91 7.97 7.84
C LEU A 136 -13.94 7.25 6.96
N GLY A 137 -15.21 7.58 7.06
CA GLY A 137 -16.29 7.06 6.22
C GLY A 137 -16.41 7.71 4.83
N ARG A 138 -15.65 8.77 4.52
CA ARG A 138 -15.66 9.37 3.18
C ARG A 138 -15.09 8.42 2.16
N ARG A 139 -15.73 8.38 0.99
CA ARG A 139 -15.41 7.42 -0.06
C ARG A 139 -15.18 8.11 -1.40
N MET A 140 -14.40 7.45 -2.27
CA MET A 140 -14.27 7.81 -3.68
C MET A 140 -14.21 6.54 -4.54
N HIS A 141 -14.40 6.69 -5.85
CA HIS A 141 -14.22 5.60 -6.81
C HIS A 141 -12.74 5.36 -7.11
N PHE A 142 -12.38 4.08 -7.29
CA PHE A 142 -11.03 3.62 -7.58
C PHE A 142 -10.96 2.82 -8.88
N PRO A 143 -9.82 2.83 -9.59
CA PRO A 143 -9.58 1.99 -10.76
C PRO A 143 -9.31 0.55 -10.32
N VAL A 144 -10.31 -0.31 -10.43
CA VAL A 144 -10.25 -1.71 -9.96
C VAL A 144 -9.22 -2.56 -10.71
N GLY A 145 -8.86 -2.19 -11.94
CA GLY A 145 -7.84 -2.88 -12.73
C GLY A 145 -6.41 -2.59 -12.29
N TRP A 146 -6.18 -1.67 -11.36
CA TRP A 146 -4.83 -1.29 -10.93
C TRP A 146 -4.27 -2.26 -9.88
N ASP A 147 -5.14 -2.76 -9.01
CA ASP A 147 -4.73 -3.63 -7.90
C ASP A 147 -5.90 -4.53 -7.49
N PRO A 148 -5.67 -5.84 -7.21
CA PRO A 148 -6.74 -6.76 -6.83
C PRO A 148 -7.43 -6.40 -5.51
N PHE A 149 -6.83 -5.56 -4.67
CA PHE A 149 -7.42 -5.08 -3.43
C PHE A 149 -8.21 -3.78 -3.59
N PHE A 150 -8.27 -3.19 -4.80
CA PHE A 150 -9.14 -2.05 -5.06
C PHE A 150 -10.56 -2.51 -5.33
N HIS A 151 -11.51 -1.87 -4.66
CA HIS A 151 -12.93 -1.97 -4.93
C HIS A 151 -13.40 -0.73 -5.67
N ASP A 152 -14.52 -0.84 -6.41
CA ASP A 152 -15.09 0.31 -7.13
C ASP A 152 -15.21 1.56 -6.26
N THR A 153 -15.60 1.39 -5.00
CA THR A 153 -15.69 2.49 -4.03
C THR A 153 -15.01 2.09 -2.73
N MET A 154 -14.07 2.91 -2.26
CA MET A 154 -13.38 2.70 -0.98
C MET A 154 -13.49 3.95 -0.10
N THR A 155 -13.67 3.71 1.19
CA THR A 155 -13.62 4.73 2.24
C THR A 155 -12.18 5.12 2.58
N LEU A 156 -12.00 6.22 3.29
CA LEU A 156 -10.68 6.63 3.77
C LEU A 156 -10.06 5.56 4.69
N ALA A 157 -10.87 4.94 5.56
CA ALA A 157 -10.41 3.84 6.42
C ALA A 157 -9.95 2.61 5.60
N GLU A 158 -10.73 2.23 4.58
CA GLU A 158 -10.37 1.12 3.68
C GLU A 158 -9.09 1.40 2.88
N VAL A 159 -8.78 2.66 2.57
CA VAL A 159 -7.50 3.02 1.91
C VAL A 159 -6.31 2.85 2.86
N TYR A 160 -6.47 3.11 4.15
CA TYR A 160 -5.44 2.73 5.13
C TYR A 160 -5.26 1.21 5.20
N ALA A 161 -6.36 0.47 5.31
CA ALA A 161 -6.36 -1.00 5.36
C ALA A 161 -5.82 -1.65 4.08
N TYR A 162 -6.03 -1.03 2.91
CA TYR A 162 -5.49 -1.48 1.63
C TYR A 162 -3.97 -1.66 1.67
N GLY A 163 -3.24 -0.70 2.23
CA GLY A 163 -1.77 -0.81 2.32
C GLY A 163 -1.31 -2.02 3.12
N ILE A 164 -2.06 -2.39 4.16
CA ILE A 164 -1.80 -3.55 5.01
C ILE A 164 -2.10 -4.84 4.24
N ALA A 165 -3.28 -4.95 3.63
CA ALA A 165 -3.67 -6.12 2.84
C ALA A 165 -2.72 -6.38 1.66
N HIS A 166 -2.32 -5.32 0.94
CA HIS A 166 -1.33 -5.38 -0.13
C HIS A 166 0.05 -5.86 0.37
N TYR A 167 0.48 -5.37 1.53
CA TYR A 167 1.72 -5.83 2.18
C TYR A 167 1.66 -7.32 2.51
N ASP A 168 0.61 -7.75 3.20
CA ASP A 168 0.45 -9.14 3.65
C ASP A 168 0.37 -10.12 2.47
N PHE A 169 -0.30 -9.75 1.40
CA PHE A 169 -0.32 -10.54 0.17
C PHE A 169 1.09 -10.74 -0.39
N HIS A 170 1.84 -9.66 -0.57
CA HIS A 170 3.20 -9.75 -1.11
C HIS A 170 4.19 -10.41 -0.14
N ARG A 171 3.93 -10.33 1.16
CA ARG A 171 4.70 -11.03 2.20
C ARG A 171 4.73 -12.54 1.96
N THR A 172 3.62 -13.13 1.49
CA THR A 172 3.53 -14.57 1.18
C THR A 172 4.33 -14.99 -0.04
N GLN A 173 4.72 -14.06 -0.90
CA GLN A 173 5.46 -14.31 -2.13
C GLN A 173 6.99 -14.22 -1.96
N LEU A 174 7.46 -13.77 -0.78
CA LEU A 174 8.87 -13.74 -0.48
C LEU A 174 9.43 -15.16 -0.29
N THR A 175 10.61 -15.40 -0.86
CA THR A 175 11.36 -16.67 -0.79
C THR A 175 12.60 -16.54 0.06
N LEU A 176 12.56 -15.70 1.11
CA LEU A 176 13.64 -15.54 2.08
C LEU A 176 13.80 -16.82 2.89
N GLU A 177 15.04 -17.24 3.13
CA GLU A 177 15.31 -18.33 4.06
C GLU A 177 14.99 -17.84 5.48
N GLN A 178 14.18 -18.63 6.19
CA GLN A 178 13.95 -18.40 7.61
C GLN A 178 15.20 -18.91 8.34
N SER A 179 15.95 -18.01 8.93
CA SER A 179 17.09 -18.34 9.77
C SER A 179 16.63 -18.80 11.14
#